data_cf3ed5f494f198d673e24392f0dd839f
#
_entry.id   cf3ed5f494f198d673e24392f0dd839f
#
_cell.length_a   1.000
_cell.length_b   1.000
_cell.length_c   1.000
_cell.angle_alpha   90.00
_cell.angle_beta   90.00
_cell.angle_gamma   90.00
#
_symmetry.space_group_name_H-M   'P 1'
#
loop_
_entity.id
_entity.type
_entity.pdbx_description
1 polymer ?
#
loop_
_entity_poly.entity_id
_entity_poly.type
_entity_poly.pdbx_seq_one_letter_code
_entity_poly.pdbx_strand_id
1 'polypeptide(L)'
;MLWSTAYLESRLPSPLPSKDGGNLYTVKDVRAYVVGLAHSRSGHLYWQRAHRLLLDQADVVTLRRQVELALFCDAQLDLEAMDTA
;
A
#
# COMPACT_ATOMS: atom_id res chain seq x y z
N MET A 1 18.39 -9.28 -4.95
CA MET A 1 18.07 -7.97 -5.43
C MET A 1 17.56 -7.09 -4.33
N LEU A 2 17.88 -5.89 -4.41
CA LEU A 2 17.61 -4.99 -3.32
C LEU A 2 16.65 -3.90 -3.75
N TRP A 3 15.90 -3.41 -2.79
CA TRP A 3 15.01 -2.30 -3.03
C TRP A 3 15.83 -1.02 -3.20
N SER A 4 15.40 -0.19 -4.16
CA SER A 4 16.00 1.13 -4.32
C SER A 4 15.62 1.98 -3.11
N THR A 5 16.64 2.53 -2.44
CA THR A 5 16.39 3.44 -1.31
C THR A 5 15.57 4.64 -1.74
N ALA A 6 15.88 5.20 -2.90
CA ALA A 6 15.14 6.34 -3.42
C ALA A 6 13.67 6.00 -3.63
N TYR A 7 13.38 4.81 -4.16
CA TYR A 7 12.00 4.39 -4.36
C TYR A 7 11.28 4.23 -3.03
N LEU A 8 11.92 3.58 -2.06
CA LEU A 8 11.32 3.37 -0.74
C LEU A 8 11.01 4.68 -0.03
N GLU A 9 11.81 5.71 -0.25
CA GLU A 9 11.62 7.02 0.35
C GLU A 9 10.64 7.89 -0.41
N SER A 10 10.20 7.47 -1.58
CA SER A 10 9.22 8.22 -2.37
C SER A 10 7.91 8.33 -1.62
N ARG A 11 7.34 9.51 -1.61
CA ARG A 11 6.05 9.74 -0.95
C ARG A 11 4.91 9.42 -1.88
N LEU A 12 3.84 8.88 -1.30
CA LEU A 12 2.60 8.71 -2.04
C LEU A 12 2.00 10.09 -2.33
N PRO A 13 1.22 10.23 -3.41
CA PRO A 13 0.58 11.52 -3.74
C PRO A 13 -0.27 12.05 -2.60
N SER A 14 -0.88 11.17 -1.82
CA SER A 14 -1.55 11.52 -0.58
C SER A 14 -1.53 10.30 0.33
N PRO A 15 -1.62 10.50 1.65
CA PRO A 15 -1.59 9.37 2.58
C PRO A 15 -2.76 8.42 2.37
N LEU A 16 -2.54 7.14 2.69
CA LEU A 16 -3.60 6.13 2.70
C LEU A 16 -3.86 5.72 4.14
N PRO A 17 -5.02 6.04 4.70
CA PRO A 17 -5.33 5.64 6.06
C PRO A 17 -5.80 4.19 6.09
N SER A 18 -5.17 3.37 6.92
CA SER A 18 -5.60 1.99 7.14
C SER A 18 -6.10 1.84 8.57
N LYS A 19 -7.07 0.95 8.77
CA LYS A 19 -7.66 0.75 10.08
C LYS A 19 -6.71 0.06 11.04
N ASP A 20 -5.84 -0.79 10.52
CA ASP A 20 -4.98 -1.63 11.35
C ASP A 20 -3.51 -1.21 11.35
N GLY A 21 -3.10 -0.34 10.44
CA GLY A 21 -1.70 0.05 10.32
C GLY A 21 -1.44 1.55 10.37
N GLY A 22 -2.48 2.36 10.59
CA GLY A 22 -2.31 3.80 10.56
C GLY A 22 -2.12 4.30 9.14
N ASN A 23 -1.62 5.52 9.00
CA ASN A 23 -1.47 6.15 7.69
C ASN A 23 -0.21 5.66 6.97
N LEU A 24 -0.36 5.39 5.68
CA LEU A 24 0.77 5.04 4.82
C LEU A 24 1.16 6.28 4.03
N TYR A 25 2.39 6.75 4.23
CA TYR A 25 2.88 7.99 3.63
C TYR A 25 3.87 7.76 2.50
N THR A 26 4.64 6.67 2.57
CA THR A 26 5.73 6.42 1.63
C THR A 26 5.63 5.01 1.07
N VAL A 27 6.42 4.74 0.02
CA VAL A 27 6.53 3.39 -0.52
C VAL A 27 7.03 2.41 0.55
N LYS A 28 7.93 2.88 1.42
CA LYS A 28 8.44 2.05 2.51
C LYS A 28 7.31 1.61 3.43
N ASP A 29 6.38 2.51 3.75
CA ASP A 29 5.23 2.19 4.58
C ASP A 29 4.35 1.14 3.90
N VAL A 30 4.12 1.29 2.59
CA VAL A 30 3.34 0.32 1.82
C VAL A 30 4.02 -1.03 1.83
N ARG A 31 5.34 -1.05 1.61
CA ARG A 31 6.09 -2.30 1.62
C ARG A 31 5.98 -3.00 2.96
N ALA A 32 6.15 -2.26 4.04
CA ALA A 32 6.05 -2.83 5.39
C ALA A 32 4.66 -3.42 5.63
N TYR A 33 3.63 -2.72 5.16
CA TYR A 33 2.27 -3.22 5.30
C TYR A 33 2.05 -4.52 4.52
N VAL A 34 2.46 -4.54 3.27
CA VAL A 34 2.27 -5.70 2.40
C VAL A 34 3.06 -6.92 2.91
N VAL A 35 4.30 -6.70 3.32
CA VAL A 35 5.14 -7.77 3.85
C VAL A 35 4.58 -8.32 5.16
N GLY A 36 3.95 -7.47 5.95
CA GLY A 36 3.37 -7.88 7.23
C GLY A 36 2.01 -8.54 7.15
N LEU A 37 1.43 -8.68 5.95
CA LEU A 37 0.11 -9.28 5.80
C LEU A 37 0.11 -10.74 6.21
N ALA A 38 -0.95 -11.15 6.91
CA ALA A 38 -1.16 -12.55 7.22
C ALA A 38 -1.29 -13.36 5.92
N HIS A 39 -0.88 -14.61 5.97
CA HIS A 39 -0.87 -15.46 4.78
C HIS A 39 -2.25 -15.53 4.11
N SER A 40 -3.31 -15.60 4.90
CA SER A 40 -4.67 -15.66 4.37
C SER A 40 -5.07 -14.41 3.59
N ARG A 41 -4.50 -13.24 3.97
CA ARG A 41 -4.79 -11.98 3.30
C ARG A 41 -3.92 -11.79 2.06
N SER A 42 -2.64 -12.13 2.18
CA SER A 42 -1.67 -11.90 1.10
C SER A 42 -1.96 -12.73 -0.14
N GLY A 43 -2.79 -13.77 -0.02
CA GLY A 43 -3.16 -14.61 -1.15
C GLY A 43 -4.20 -14.00 -2.07
N HIS A 44 -4.87 -12.91 -1.67
CA HIS A 44 -5.86 -12.27 -2.52
C HIS A 44 -5.20 -11.55 -3.69
N LEU A 45 -5.88 -11.57 -4.84
CA LEU A 45 -5.33 -11.02 -6.07
C LEU A 45 -4.99 -9.54 -5.93
N TYR A 46 -5.81 -8.77 -5.24
CA TYR A 46 -5.55 -7.34 -5.10
C TYR A 46 -4.26 -7.06 -4.32
N TRP A 47 -3.91 -7.90 -3.33
CA TRP A 47 -2.64 -7.76 -2.63
C TRP A 47 -1.46 -8.28 -3.45
N GLN A 48 -1.69 -9.34 -4.23
CA GLN A 48 -0.65 -9.84 -5.14
C GLN A 48 -0.27 -8.80 -6.18
N ARG A 49 -1.26 -8.09 -6.71
CA ARG A 49 -1.02 -7.01 -7.68
C ARG A 49 -0.23 -5.86 -7.04
N ALA A 50 -0.58 -5.49 -5.82
CA ALA A 50 0.16 -4.45 -5.10
C ALA A 50 1.62 -4.87 -4.90
N HIS A 51 1.85 -6.11 -4.50
CA HIS A 51 3.19 -6.63 -4.32
C HIS A 51 3.98 -6.61 -5.62
N ARG A 52 3.33 -6.98 -6.73
CA ARG A 52 3.97 -6.97 -8.03
C ARG A 52 4.38 -5.56 -8.43
N LEU A 53 3.54 -4.58 -8.19
CA LEU A 53 3.87 -3.20 -8.49
C LEU A 53 5.07 -2.72 -7.66
N LEU A 54 5.15 -3.15 -6.42
CA LEU A 54 6.32 -2.84 -5.58
C LEU A 54 7.59 -3.43 -6.17
N LEU A 55 7.54 -4.70 -6.59
CA LEU A 55 8.70 -5.36 -7.18
C LEU A 55 9.15 -4.70 -8.47
N ASP A 56 8.19 -4.23 -9.25
CA ASP A 56 8.45 -3.56 -10.53
C ASP A 56 8.81 -2.09 -10.35
N GLN A 57 8.81 -1.59 -9.13
CA GLN A 57 9.07 -0.19 -8.81
C GLN A 57 8.17 0.74 -9.64
N ALA A 58 6.88 0.40 -9.66
CA ALA A 58 5.89 1.20 -10.38
C ALA A 58 5.79 2.60 -9.77
N ASP A 59 5.32 3.57 -10.56
CA ASP A 59 5.20 4.93 -10.08
C ASP A 59 4.23 5.01 -8.89
N VAL A 60 4.41 6.05 -8.07
CA VAL A 60 3.68 6.13 -6.80
C VAL A 60 2.18 6.33 -7.00
N VAL A 61 1.76 6.93 -8.10
CA VAL A 61 0.33 7.12 -8.38
C VAL A 61 -0.33 5.77 -8.65
N THR A 62 0.30 4.96 -9.49
CA THR A 62 -0.20 3.62 -9.83
C THR A 62 -0.20 2.72 -8.60
N LEU A 63 0.89 2.75 -7.85
CA LEU A 63 1.01 1.95 -6.62
C LEU A 63 -0.07 2.33 -5.61
N ARG A 64 -0.24 3.63 -5.36
CA ARG A 64 -1.23 4.11 -4.40
C ARG A 64 -2.64 3.65 -4.79
N ARG A 65 -2.95 3.74 -6.07
CA ARG A 65 -4.27 3.37 -6.56
C ARG A 65 -4.55 1.88 -6.31
N GLN A 66 -3.58 1.04 -6.57
CA GLN A 66 -3.74 -0.40 -6.33
C GLN A 66 -3.83 -0.72 -4.84
N VAL A 67 -3.03 -0.06 -4.02
CA VAL A 67 -3.05 -0.28 -2.57
C VAL A 67 -4.37 0.21 -1.98
N GLU A 68 -4.87 1.35 -2.44
CA GLU A 68 -6.17 1.86 -2.02
C GLU A 68 -7.26 0.85 -2.33
N LEU A 69 -7.26 0.30 -3.54
CA LEU A 69 -8.23 -0.72 -3.92
C LEU A 69 -8.11 -1.95 -3.03
N ALA A 70 -6.88 -2.40 -2.77
CA ALA A 70 -6.66 -3.56 -1.93
C ALA A 70 -7.15 -3.35 -0.50
N LEU A 71 -6.87 -2.18 0.07
CA LEU A 71 -7.35 -1.85 1.41
C LEU A 71 -8.88 -1.81 1.44
N PHE A 72 -9.50 -1.24 0.42
CA PHE A 72 -10.95 -1.18 0.34
C PHE A 72 -11.55 -2.59 0.26
N CYS A 73 -11.02 -3.42 -0.61
CA CYS A 73 -11.51 -4.79 -0.79
C CYS A 73 -11.29 -5.65 0.46
N ASP A 74 -10.24 -5.34 1.22
CA ASP A 74 -9.90 -6.06 2.44
C ASP A 74 -10.59 -5.46 3.68
N ALA A 75 -11.45 -4.46 3.47
CA ALA A 75 -12.18 -3.76 4.52
C ALA A 75 -11.26 -3.08 5.55
N GLN A 76 -10.08 -2.68 5.12
CA GLN A 76 -9.11 -2.03 5.99
C GLN A 76 -8.87 -0.56 5.63
N LEU A 77 -9.53 -0.04 4.61
CA LEU A 77 -9.43 1.38 4.27
C LEU A 77 -10.26 2.18 5.26
N ASP A 78 -9.65 3.17 5.88
CA ASP A 78 -10.35 4.04 6.83
C ASP A 78 -11.07 5.14 6.05
N LEU A 79 -12.31 4.87 5.70
CA LEU A 79 -13.10 5.79 4.89
C LEU A 79 -13.42 7.10 5.61
N GLU A 80 -13.55 7.03 6.95
CA GLU A 80 -13.80 8.25 7.72
C GLU A 80 -12.62 9.20 7.64
N ALA A 81 -11.40 8.67 7.76
CA ALA A 81 -10.21 9.50 7.66
C ALA A 81 -10.06 10.09 6.26
N MET A 82 -10.47 9.35 5.22
CA MET A 82 -10.43 9.87 3.87
C MET A 82 -11.43 10.99 3.64
N ASP A 83 -12.60 10.90 4.25
CA ASP A 83 -13.63 11.91 4.10
C ASP A 83 -13.28 13.24 4.76
N THR A 84 -12.43 13.20 5.78
CA THR A 84 -12.05 14.40 6.50
C THR A 84 -10.81 15.09 5.92
N ALA A 85 -10.21 14.48 4.92
CA ALA A 85 -8.96 15.00 4.33
C ALA A 85 -9.17 16.24 3.48
#